data_d71a5997fc119b4455a33d43ca31c1c2
#
_entry.id   d71a5997fc119b4455a33d43ca31c1c2
#
_cell.length_a   1.000
_cell.length_b   1.000
_cell.length_c   1.000
_cell.angle_alpha   90.00
_cell.angle_beta   90.00
_cell.angle_gamma   90.00
#
_symmetry.space_group_name_H-M   'P 1'
#
loop_
_entity.id
_entity.type
_entity.pdbx_description
1 polymer ?
#
loop_
_entity_poly.entity_id
_entity_poly.type
_entity_poly.pdbx_seq_one_letter_code
_entity_poly.pdbx_strand_id
1 'polypeptide(L)'
;KVMPQVPKYVDRKRPASMYKKDGTLSTAGQRWYDLCASHGYDYTKHEESIKVIAKWVDPNPTSMVQIKAWLTDLEWKPDTYDTNPKGDRIPLVKLKDGTLSKSVEAMITKHPYLEELATMTVVKSRISVVNNLLKAADAKGFVTAQVHGFTNTLRFRHRVCVNIPSPRKPYGKEIRALFTVRKPDHVLCGSDMSSLEDRTKQHYMWGYDPEYVKEMMTEDFDPHLDLALSAGAVTPEQVAEYKAGNHTPEVTQVRHNYKGGNYACTYGAGVLTLSRQLGITESEASKIHRAYWSRNWSVKSIAEDAIIKSVKNIKKEDNTWLYNPVSKLYYYLKADKDRFSTLNQGTGVFCFDVWIAGILRKRPQLTAQFHDEIILECKQGTEQEVTNLLKESVHEVNKKLKLNRELDCDIQFGKDYSNIH
;
A
#
# COMPACT_ATOMS: atom_id res chain seq x y z
N LYS A 1 -27.76 5.77 10.79
CA LYS A 1 -28.65 6.99 10.84
C LYS A 1 -28.09 8.11 11.72
N VAL A 2 -26.80 8.18 11.95
CA VAL A 2 -26.20 9.17 12.86
C VAL A 2 -25.78 10.44 12.11
N MET A 3 -25.33 10.31 10.86
CA MET A 3 -25.06 11.50 10.03
C MET A 3 -26.38 12.17 9.61
N PRO A 4 -26.47 13.52 9.69
CA PRO A 4 -27.64 14.25 9.25
C PRO A 4 -27.84 14.11 7.73
N GLN A 5 -29.09 14.29 7.31
CA GLN A 5 -29.41 14.38 5.89
C GLN A 5 -28.65 15.55 5.26
N VAL A 6 -28.29 15.40 4.01
CA VAL A 6 -27.54 16.42 3.25
C VAL A 6 -28.43 17.01 2.15
N PRO A 7 -28.31 18.30 1.87
CA PRO A 7 -29.10 18.94 0.83
C PRO A 7 -28.63 18.51 -0.57
N LYS A 8 -29.56 18.12 -1.41
CA LYS A 8 -29.32 17.93 -2.84
C LYS A 8 -29.74 19.20 -3.57
N TYR A 9 -28.76 19.89 -4.13
CA TYR A 9 -28.97 21.12 -4.88
C TYR A 9 -29.33 20.84 -6.33
N VAL A 10 -30.10 21.75 -6.91
CA VAL A 10 -30.37 21.85 -8.36
C VAL A 10 -30.18 23.29 -8.80
N ASP A 11 -29.69 23.46 -10.02
CA ASP A 11 -29.61 24.79 -10.63
C ASP A 11 -31.00 25.14 -11.21
N ARG A 12 -31.51 26.28 -10.83
CA ARG A 12 -32.69 26.88 -11.39
C ARG A 12 -32.26 28.08 -12.25
N LYS A 13 -32.60 28.00 -13.53
CA LYS A 13 -32.27 29.07 -14.48
C LYS A 13 -33.27 30.18 -14.39
N ARG A 14 -32.80 31.41 -14.58
CA ARG A 14 -33.61 32.59 -14.71
C ARG A 14 -34.54 32.47 -15.95
N PRO A 15 -35.83 32.79 -15.84
CA PRO A 15 -36.74 32.79 -17.01
C PRO A 15 -36.29 33.81 -18.06
N ALA A 16 -36.36 33.41 -19.34
CA ALA A 16 -36.02 34.32 -20.44
C ALA A 16 -36.92 35.55 -20.49
N SER A 17 -38.22 35.41 -20.13
CA SER A 17 -39.22 36.49 -20.10
C SER A 17 -39.54 36.85 -18.67
N MET A 18 -38.78 37.77 -18.08
CA MET A 18 -39.02 38.25 -16.73
C MET A 18 -40.16 39.25 -16.65
N TYR A 19 -40.39 40.03 -17.69
CA TYR A 19 -41.37 41.12 -17.73
C TYR A 19 -42.35 40.91 -18.85
N LYS A 20 -43.59 41.41 -18.68
CA LYS A 20 -44.60 41.49 -19.70
C LYS A 20 -44.32 42.69 -20.64
N LYS A 21 -45.08 42.83 -21.73
CA LYS A 21 -44.97 43.92 -22.69
C LYS A 21 -45.25 45.31 -22.09
N ASP A 22 -46.01 45.35 -20.98
CA ASP A 22 -46.36 46.55 -20.23
C ASP A 22 -45.31 46.96 -19.18
N GLY A 23 -44.16 46.23 -19.12
CA GLY A 23 -43.08 46.49 -18.17
C GLY A 23 -43.32 45.85 -16.76
N THR A 24 -44.46 45.27 -16.50
CA THR A 24 -44.76 44.59 -15.23
C THR A 24 -44.12 43.19 -15.20
N LEU A 25 -43.86 42.65 -14.00
CA LEU A 25 -43.32 41.29 -13.85
C LEU A 25 -44.30 40.25 -14.47
N SER A 26 -43.73 39.36 -15.26
CA SER A 26 -44.47 38.15 -15.67
C SER A 26 -44.67 37.22 -14.48
N THR A 27 -45.60 36.29 -14.59
CA THR A 27 -45.81 35.25 -13.58
C THR A 27 -44.49 34.44 -13.34
N ALA A 28 -43.72 34.20 -14.40
CA ALA A 28 -42.43 33.52 -14.30
C ALA A 28 -41.39 34.40 -13.61
N GLY A 29 -41.37 35.71 -13.91
CA GLY A 29 -40.51 36.68 -13.24
C GLY A 29 -40.82 36.82 -11.75
N GLN A 30 -42.09 36.87 -11.36
CA GLN A 30 -42.49 36.93 -9.96
C GLN A 30 -42.04 35.65 -9.21
N ARG A 31 -42.31 34.48 -9.78
CA ARG A 31 -41.84 33.20 -9.19
C ARG A 31 -40.34 33.15 -9.05
N TRP A 32 -39.59 33.71 -9.97
CA TRP A 32 -38.15 33.79 -9.88
C TRP A 32 -37.69 34.70 -8.73
N TYR A 33 -38.28 35.84 -8.55
CA TYR A 33 -37.95 36.74 -7.43
C TYR A 33 -38.31 36.14 -6.10
N ASP A 34 -39.47 35.51 -5.98
CA ASP A 34 -39.89 34.80 -4.77
C ASP A 34 -38.93 33.67 -4.43
N LEU A 35 -38.45 32.93 -5.45
CA LEU A 35 -37.46 31.87 -5.29
C LEU A 35 -36.10 32.43 -4.85
N CYS A 36 -35.61 33.52 -5.45
CA CYS A 36 -34.40 34.19 -5.03
C CYS A 36 -34.49 34.63 -3.57
N ALA A 37 -35.55 35.33 -3.22
CA ALA A 37 -35.78 35.83 -1.87
C ALA A 37 -35.84 34.71 -0.84
N SER A 38 -36.54 33.60 -1.13
CA SER A 38 -36.68 32.46 -0.21
C SER A 38 -35.37 31.70 0.02
N HIS A 39 -34.36 31.87 -0.85
CA HIS A 39 -33.05 31.24 -0.74
C HIS A 39 -31.92 32.26 -0.46
N GLY A 40 -32.23 33.50 -0.10
CA GLY A 40 -31.27 34.52 0.27
C GLY A 40 -30.43 35.09 -0.89
N TYR A 41 -30.86 34.90 -2.13
CA TYR A 41 -30.21 35.49 -3.28
C TYR A 41 -30.71 36.91 -3.55
N ASP A 42 -29.77 37.78 -3.90
CA ASP A 42 -30.09 39.15 -4.33
C ASP A 42 -30.55 39.15 -5.80
N TYR A 43 -31.84 39.28 -6.03
CA TYR A 43 -32.45 39.30 -7.36
C TYR A 43 -32.02 40.47 -8.23
N THR A 44 -31.49 41.54 -7.64
CA THR A 44 -31.00 42.72 -8.38
C THR A 44 -29.70 42.45 -9.13
N LYS A 45 -28.95 41.42 -8.74
CA LYS A 45 -27.68 41.04 -9.37
C LYS A 45 -27.85 40.30 -10.70
N HIS A 46 -29.08 40.10 -11.19
CA HIS A 46 -29.34 39.50 -12.49
C HIS A 46 -28.64 38.17 -12.78
N GLU A 47 -28.46 37.31 -11.76
CA GLU A 47 -27.84 36.00 -11.93
C GLU A 47 -28.61 35.14 -12.94
N GLU A 48 -27.88 34.44 -13.83
CA GLU A 48 -28.51 33.58 -14.85
C GLU A 48 -29.09 32.29 -14.26
N SER A 49 -28.54 31.84 -13.11
CA SER A 49 -29.02 30.68 -12.37
C SER A 49 -28.72 30.79 -10.89
N ILE A 50 -29.55 30.14 -10.06
CA ILE A 50 -29.32 30.00 -8.63
C ILE A 50 -29.37 28.53 -8.22
N LYS A 51 -28.61 28.17 -7.18
CA LYS A 51 -28.66 26.84 -6.58
C LYS A 51 -29.66 26.78 -5.45
N VAL A 52 -30.65 25.91 -5.60
CA VAL A 52 -31.70 25.72 -4.58
C VAL A 52 -31.69 24.27 -4.08
N ILE A 53 -32.10 24.06 -2.82
CA ILE A 53 -32.25 22.72 -2.27
C ILE A 53 -33.47 22.07 -2.91
N ALA A 54 -33.25 21.01 -3.68
CA ALA A 54 -34.37 20.25 -4.28
C ALA A 54 -35.01 19.27 -3.29
N LYS A 55 -34.18 18.62 -2.49
CA LYS A 55 -34.61 17.69 -1.43
C LYS A 55 -33.44 17.41 -0.47
N TRP A 56 -33.79 16.92 0.70
CA TRP A 56 -32.83 16.32 1.62
C TRP A 56 -32.69 14.84 1.31
N VAL A 57 -31.47 14.33 1.30
CA VAL A 57 -31.17 12.93 1.02
C VAL A 57 -30.30 12.36 2.14
N ASP A 58 -30.36 11.03 2.32
CA ASP A 58 -29.49 10.37 3.25
C ASP A 58 -28.02 10.61 2.89
N PRO A 59 -27.15 10.85 3.87
CA PRO A 59 -25.75 11.11 3.63
C PRO A 59 -25.05 9.88 3.02
N ASN A 60 -24.02 10.14 2.24
CA ASN A 60 -23.10 9.08 1.85
C ASN A 60 -22.03 8.91 2.94
N PRO A 61 -22.08 7.86 3.76
CA PRO A 61 -21.18 7.68 4.90
C PRO A 61 -19.73 7.42 4.49
N THR A 62 -19.44 7.30 3.20
CA THR A 62 -18.08 7.14 2.67
C THR A 62 -17.56 8.38 1.94
N SER A 63 -18.34 9.44 1.88
CA SER A 63 -17.94 10.72 1.33
C SER A 63 -17.11 11.50 2.34
N MET A 64 -15.80 11.62 2.11
CA MET A 64 -14.92 12.40 2.98
C MET A 64 -15.34 13.88 3.08
N VAL A 65 -15.95 14.42 2.04
CA VAL A 65 -16.47 15.79 2.05
C VAL A 65 -17.62 15.91 3.04
N GLN A 66 -18.58 14.98 3.00
CA GLN A 66 -19.73 14.98 3.91
C GLN A 66 -19.31 14.62 5.34
N ILE A 67 -18.39 13.69 5.52
CA ILE A 67 -17.85 13.33 6.84
C ILE A 67 -17.16 14.55 7.47
N LYS A 68 -16.32 15.26 6.72
CA LYS A 68 -15.61 16.45 7.25
C LYS A 68 -16.59 17.56 7.60
N ALA A 69 -17.58 17.83 6.76
CA ALA A 69 -18.63 18.80 7.06
C ALA A 69 -19.37 18.44 8.36
N TRP A 70 -19.80 17.19 8.47
CA TRP A 70 -20.46 16.70 9.69
C TRP A 70 -19.57 16.79 10.95
N LEU A 71 -18.29 16.43 10.85
CA LEU A 71 -17.35 16.58 11.97
C LEU A 71 -17.14 18.05 12.34
N THR A 72 -17.11 18.96 11.33
CA THR A 72 -17.06 20.40 11.58
C THR A 72 -18.29 20.91 12.33
N ASP A 73 -19.47 20.43 11.98
CA ASP A 73 -20.73 20.72 12.70
C ASP A 73 -20.70 20.20 14.15
N LEU A 74 -19.90 19.15 14.42
CA LEU A 74 -19.61 18.62 15.76
C LEU A 74 -18.44 19.32 16.44
N GLU A 75 -17.99 20.49 15.94
CA GLU A 75 -16.88 21.29 16.46
C GLU A 75 -15.49 20.63 16.33
N TRP A 76 -15.29 19.75 15.34
CA TRP A 76 -14.00 19.14 15.09
C TRP A 76 -12.91 20.17 14.76
N LYS A 77 -11.80 20.10 15.47
CA LYS A 77 -10.59 20.90 15.22
C LYS A 77 -9.48 19.97 14.72
N PRO A 78 -9.20 19.94 13.40
CA PRO A 78 -8.18 19.07 12.86
C PRO A 78 -6.78 19.38 13.42
N ASP A 79 -6.03 18.32 13.76
CA ASP A 79 -4.64 18.39 14.19
C ASP A 79 -3.67 17.88 13.13
N THR A 80 -4.15 17.03 12.24
CA THR A 80 -3.36 16.35 11.21
C THR A 80 -3.84 16.74 9.81
N TYR A 81 -2.88 17.02 8.90
CA TYR A 81 -3.16 17.49 7.56
C TYR A 81 -2.31 16.74 6.53
N ASP A 82 -2.86 16.54 5.34
CA ASP A 82 -2.11 16.22 4.12
C ASP A 82 -1.96 17.50 3.27
N THR A 83 -1.12 17.42 2.24
CA THR A 83 -0.95 18.53 1.30
C THR A 83 -1.31 18.05 -0.10
N ASN A 84 -2.21 18.75 -0.78
CA ASN A 84 -2.54 18.44 -2.17
C ASN A 84 -1.41 18.89 -3.12
N PRO A 85 -1.45 18.50 -4.41
CA PRO A 85 -0.45 18.93 -5.39
C PRO A 85 -0.35 20.45 -5.59
N LYS A 86 -1.38 21.21 -5.15
CA LYS A 86 -1.40 22.69 -5.22
C LYS A 86 -0.82 23.35 -3.97
N GLY A 87 -0.42 22.56 -2.95
CA GLY A 87 0.13 23.08 -1.70
C GLY A 87 -0.92 23.35 -0.60
N ASP A 88 -2.21 23.11 -0.84
CA ASP A 88 -3.25 23.35 0.17
C ASP A 88 -3.24 22.27 1.25
N ARG A 89 -3.43 22.69 2.50
CA ARG A 89 -3.54 21.78 3.66
C ARG A 89 -4.93 21.15 3.72
N ILE A 90 -5.00 19.83 3.61
CA ILE A 90 -6.25 19.05 3.68
C ILE A 90 -6.30 18.34 5.04
N PRO A 91 -7.29 18.65 5.90
CA PRO A 91 -7.41 17.97 7.19
C PRO A 91 -7.68 16.48 7.01
N LEU A 92 -7.03 15.64 7.82
CA LEU A 92 -7.17 14.19 7.80
C LEU A 92 -8.10 13.72 8.90
N VAL A 93 -9.15 13.00 8.53
CA VAL A 93 -10.02 12.24 9.44
C VAL A 93 -9.35 10.93 9.83
N LYS A 94 -8.61 10.33 8.90
CA LYS A 94 -7.88 9.07 9.06
C LYS A 94 -6.45 9.20 8.59
N LEU A 95 -5.56 8.47 9.23
CA LEU A 95 -4.18 8.30 8.84
C LEU A 95 -4.07 7.27 7.68
N LYS A 96 -2.87 7.15 7.09
CA LYS A 96 -2.63 6.21 5.96
C LYS A 96 -2.75 4.75 6.34
N ASP A 97 -2.53 4.41 7.60
CA ASP A 97 -2.71 3.05 8.14
C ASP A 97 -4.18 2.68 8.36
N GLY A 98 -5.09 3.66 8.22
CA GLY A 98 -6.53 3.50 8.39
C GLY A 98 -7.05 3.84 9.79
N THR A 99 -6.17 4.16 10.75
CA THR A 99 -6.56 4.64 12.08
C THR A 99 -7.16 6.04 12.00
N LEU A 100 -7.94 6.43 12.98
CA LEU A 100 -8.47 7.80 13.08
C LEU A 100 -7.33 8.77 13.45
N SER A 101 -7.45 10.03 13.04
CA SER A 101 -6.56 11.08 13.54
C SER A 101 -6.84 11.35 15.03
N LYS A 102 -5.82 11.76 15.78
CA LYS A 102 -5.95 12.00 17.23
C LYS A 102 -7.08 12.98 17.57
N SER A 103 -7.29 14.00 16.73
CA SER A 103 -8.37 14.95 16.91
C SER A 103 -9.76 14.33 16.75
N VAL A 104 -9.93 13.30 15.92
CA VAL A 104 -11.19 12.56 15.80
C VAL A 104 -11.32 11.54 16.93
N GLU A 105 -10.25 10.84 17.30
CA GLU A 105 -10.23 9.93 18.45
C GLU A 105 -10.65 10.64 19.76
N ALA A 106 -10.15 11.84 19.99
CA ALA A 106 -10.53 12.65 21.17
C ALA A 106 -12.03 12.99 21.21
N MET A 107 -12.71 13.01 20.04
CA MET A 107 -14.16 13.24 20.00
C MET A 107 -14.98 11.99 20.36
N ILE A 108 -14.41 10.77 20.32
CA ILE A 108 -15.13 9.52 20.59
C ILE A 108 -15.72 9.50 21.99
N THR A 109 -15.04 10.08 22.99
CA THR A 109 -15.54 10.17 24.36
C THR A 109 -16.88 10.90 24.41
N LYS A 110 -17.05 11.97 23.62
CA LYS A 110 -18.29 12.76 23.53
C LYS A 110 -19.28 12.19 22.51
N HIS A 111 -18.76 11.53 21.47
CA HIS A 111 -19.50 11.00 20.33
C HIS A 111 -19.08 9.56 20.01
N PRO A 112 -19.48 8.54 20.79
CA PRO A 112 -19.00 7.15 20.68
C PRO A 112 -19.18 6.53 19.29
N TYR A 113 -20.23 6.92 18.56
CA TYR A 113 -20.50 6.44 17.21
C TYR A 113 -19.43 6.82 16.16
N LEU A 114 -18.53 7.74 16.48
CA LEU A 114 -17.42 8.10 15.57
C LEU A 114 -16.37 6.97 15.46
N GLU A 115 -16.33 6.05 16.41
CA GLU A 115 -15.46 4.88 16.35
C GLU A 115 -15.73 4.03 15.11
N GLU A 116 -16.99 3.96 14.68
CA GLU A 116 -17.36 3.24 13.45
C GLU A 116 -16.71 3.81 12.18
N LEU A 117 -16.29 5.08 12.18
CA LEU A 117 -15.56 5.64 11.06
C LEU A 117 -14.24 4.90 10.80
N ALA A 118 -13.57 4.36 11.83
CA ALA A 118 -12.34 3.59 11.67
C ALA A 118 -12.58 2.34 10.82
N THR A 119 -13.63 1.59 11.13
CA THR A 119 -13.93 0.29 10.50
C THR A 119 -14.62 0.43 9.14
N MET A 120 -15.43 1.45 8.93
CA MET A 120 -16.28 1.62 7.76
C MET A 120 -15.52 1.63 6.42
N THR A 121 -14.35 2.27 6.36
CA THR A 121 -13.51 2.28 5.14
C THR A 121 -12.95 0.89 4.84
N VAL A 122 -12.56 0.15 5.90
CA VAL A 122 -12.07 -1.22 5.78
C VAL A 122 -13.18 -2.11 5.24
N VAL A 123 -14.36 -2.09 5.87
CA VAL A 123 -15.53 -2.88 5.44
C VAL A 123 -15.90 -2.58 3.99
N LYS A 124 -15.99 -1.31 3.59
CA LYS A 124 -16.25 -0.92 2.19
C LYS A 124 -15.20 -1.48 1.24
N SER A 125 -13.93 -1.39 1.60
CA SER A 125 -12.84 -1.97 0.79
C SER A 125 -13.01 -3.49 0.65
N ARG A 126 -13.36 -4.19 1.73
CA ARG A 126 -13.56 -5.65 1.71
C ARG A 126 -14.78 -6.06 0.87
N ILE A 127 -15.88 -5.35 1.01
CA ILE A 127 -17.07 -5.54 0.15
C ILE A 127 -16.71 -5.34 -1.33
N SER A 128 -15.91 -4.33 -1.65
CA SER A 128 -15.44 -4.10 -3.03
C SER A 128 -14.59 -5.26 -3.54
N VAL A 129 -13.67 -5.79 -2.73
CA VAL A 129 -12.84 -6.95 -3.09
C VAL A 129 -13.72 -8.16 -3.38
N VAL A 130 -14.63 -8.52 -2.46
CA VAL A 130 -15.53 -9.68 -2.63
C VAL A 130 -16.43 -9.51 -3.86
N ASN A 131 -17.03 -8.33 -4.06
CA ASN A 131 -17.85 -8.07 -5.25
C ASN A 131 -17.07 -8.17 -6.55
N ASN A 132 -15.80 -7.76 -6.57
CA ASN A 132 -14.95 -7.90 -7.75
C ASN A 132 -14.62 -9.38 -8.03
N LEU A 133 -14.38 -10.18 -6.99
CA LEU A 133 -14.16 -11.62 -7.12
C LEU A 133 -15.43 -12.32 -7.64
N LEU A 134 -16.59 -12.00 -7.08
CA LEU A 134 -17.89 -12.54 -7.53
C LEU A 134 -18.18 -12.21 -9.01
N LYS A 135 -17.89 -10.98 -9.44
CA LYS A 135 -18.04 -10.57 -10.85
C LYS A 135 -17.07 -11.26 -11.81
N ALA A 136 -15.90 -11.63 -11.32
CA ALA A 136 -14.85 -12.24 -12.12
C ALA A 136 -14.92 -13.78 -12.13
N ALA A 137 -15.67 -14.38 -11.19
CA ALA A 137 -15.87 -15.81 -11.13
C ALA A 137 -16.69 -16.31 -12.33
N ASP A 138 -16.22 -17.38 -12.94
CA ASP A 138 -16.97 -18.08 -13.99
C ASP A 138 -18.09 -18.97 -13.42
N ALA A 139 -18.86 -19.63 -14.28
CA ALA A 139 -19.95 -20.52 -13.88
C ALA A 139 -19.52 -21.69 -12.99
N LYS A 140 -18.22 -22.03 -12.96
CA LYS A 140 -17.66 -23.08 -12.11
C LYS A 140 -17.01 -22.54 -10.84
N GLY A 141 -17.06 -21.23 -10.62
CA GLY A 141 -16.46 -20.56 -9.48
C GLY A 141 -14.96 -20.23 -9.62
N PHE A 142 -14.36 -20.42 -10.79
CA PHE A 142 -12.95 -20.07 -11.01
C PHE A 142 -12.77 -18.58 -11.24
N VAL A 143 -11.75 -18.02 -10.58
CA VAL A 143 -11.31 -16.64 -10.78
C VAL A 143 -9.91 -16.66 -11.39
N THR A 144 -9.76 -16.04 -12.56
CA THR A 144 -8.46 -15.97 -13.23
C THR A 144 -7.63 -14.81 -12.68
N ALA A 145 -6.45 -15.11 -12.16
CA ALA A 145 -5.44 -14.11 -11.82
C ALA A 145 -4.84 -13.54 -13.12
N GLN A 146 -5.28 -12.35 -13.50
CA GLN A 146 -4.87 -11.71 -14.76
C GLN A 146 -3.65 -10.83 -14.56
N VAL A 147 -2.73 -10.87 -15.53
CA VAL A 147 -1.61 -9.92 -15.65
C VAL A 147 -1.92 -8.97 -16.80
N HIS A 148 -1.76 -7.64 -16.56
CA HIS A 148 -2.06 -6.61 -17.57
C HIS A 148 -0.87 -5.71 -17.90
N GLY A 149 0.35 -6.16 -17.57
CA GLY A 149 1.60 -5.44 -17.87
C GLY A 149 2.65 -5.58 -16.79
N PHE A 150 3.67 -4.74 -16.87
CA PHE A 150 4.84 -4.77 -16.00
C PHE A 150 5.06 -3.41 -15.33
N THR A 151 5.69 -3.43 -14.17
CA THR A 151 6.31 -2.24 -13.58
C THR A 151 7.61 -1.90 -14.32
N ASN A 152 8.27 -0.81 -13.96
CA ASN A 152 9.60 -0.47 -14.47
C ASN A 152 10.69 -1.50 -14.09
N THR A 153 10.47 -2.29 -13.04
CA THR A 153 11.34 -3.39 -12.57
C THR A 153 10.92 -4.76 -13.11
N LEU A 154 10.02 -4.81 -14.10
CA LEU A 154 9.44 -5.99 -14.73
C LEU A 154 8.55 -6.85 -13.81
N ARG A 155 8.19 -6.36 -12.63
CA ARG A 155 7.22 -7.01 -11.75
C ARG A 155 5.84 -6.99 -12.40
N PHE A 156 5.12 -8.10 -12.36
CA PHE A 156 3.77 -8.20 -12.91
C PHE A 156 2.79 -7.23 -12.25
N ARG A 157 1.95 -6.60 -13.07
CA ARG A 157 0.78 -5.87 -12.62
C ARG A 157 -0.43 -6.78 -12.72
N HIS A 158 -0.96 -7.16 -11.57
CA HIS A 158 -2.10 -8.05 -11.49
C HIS A 158 -3.44 -7.31 -11.59
N ARG A 159 -4.44 -8.00 -12.10
CA ARG A 159 -5.86 -7.63 -12.05
C ARG A 159 -6.64 -8.73 -11.35
N VAL A 160 -7.85 -8.38 -10.88
CA VAL A 160 -8.84 -9.26 -10.25
C VAL A 160 -8.35 -9.77 -8.90
N CYS A 161 -7.43 -10.73 -8.86
CA CYS A 161 -6.81 -11.23 -7.64
C CYS A 161 -5.66 -10.31 -7.20
N VAL A 162 -5.99 -9.10 -6.73
CA VAL A 162 -5.03 -8.08 -6.31
C VAL A 162 -5.48 -7.44 -5.02
N ASN A 163 -4.52 -7.03 -4.19
CA ASN A 163 -4.78 -6.41 -2.88
C ASN A 163 -5.67 -7.26 -1.95
N ILE A 164 -5.54 -8.58 -2.04
CA ILE A 164 -6.19 -9.49 -1.12
C ILE A 164 -5.59 -9.26 0.26
N PRO A 165 -6.41 -8.93 1.27
CA PRO A 165 -5.88 -8.55 2.58
C PRO A 165 -5.12 -9.71 3.24
N SER A 166 -4.05 -9.38 3.96
CA SER A 166 -3.33 -10.36 4.79
C SER A 166 -4.26 -10.99 5.82
N PRO A 167 -4.06 -12.26 6.22
CA PRO A 167 -4.84 -12.93 7.26
C PRO A 167 -4.87 -12.19 8.60
N ARG A 168 -3.85 -11.37 8.88
CA ARG A 168 -3.75 -10.56 10.10
C ARG A 168 -4.60 -9.28 10.07
N LYS A 169 -5.16 -8.92 8.90
CA LYS A 169 -6.02 -7.75 8.75
C LYS A 169 -7.49 -8.14 8.87
N PRO A 170 -8.37 -7.21 9.30
CA PRO A 170 -9.80 -7.50 9.39
C PRO A 170 -10.37 -8.09 8.08
N TYR A 171 -11.12 -9.18 8.21
CA TYR A 171 -11.71 -9.98 7.11
C TYR A 171 -10.69 -10.58 6.13
N GLY A 172 -9.39 -10.55 6.45
CA GLY A 172 -8.36 -11.08 5.55
C GLY A 172 -8.40 -12.60 5.46
N LYS A 173 -8.54 -13.26 6.61
CA LYS A 173 -8.63 -14.72 6.69
C LYS A 173 -9.83 -15.25 5.93
N GLU A 174 -11.01 -14.64 6.15
CA GLU A 174 -12.25 -15.03 5.51
C GLU A 174 -12.22 -14.86 3.99
N ILE A 175 -11.65 -13.75 3.51
CA ILE A 175 -11.52 -13.48 2.07
C ILE A 175 -10.52 -14.46 1.43
N ARG A 176 -9.41 -14.75 2.09
CA ARG A 176 -8.44 -15.72 1.59
C ARG A 176 -8.99 -17.14 1.58
N ALA A 177 -9.80 -17.52 2.58
CA ALA A 177 -10.46 -18.81 2.63
C ALA A 177 -11.46 -19.07 1.47
N LEU A 178 -11.82 -18.04 0.69
CA LEU A 178 -12.60 -18.22 -0.53
C LEU A 178 -11.82 -18.92 -1.66
N PHE A 179 -10.49 -18.89 -1.61
CA PHE A 179 -9.64 -19.55 -2.61
C PHE A 179 -9.25 -20.93 -2.09
N THR A 180 -9.87 -21.96 -2.64
CA THR A 180 -9.74 -23.36 -2.17
C THR A 180 -9.15 -24.25 -3.26
N VAL A 181 -8.86 -25.47 -2.88
CA VAL A 181 -8.46 -26.54 -3.82
C VAL A 181 -9.56 -26.88 -4.82
N ARG A 182 -9.18 -27.28 -6.02
CA ARG A 182 -10.10 -27.72 -7.07
C ARG A 182 -10.61 -29.14 -6.84
N LYS A 183 -9.84 -29.96 -6.13
CA LYS A 183 -10.16 -31.38 -5.86
C LYS A 183 -10.11 -31.65 -4.38
N PRO A 184 -11.07 -32.44 -3.83
CA PRO A 184 -11.15 -32.71 -2.39
C PRO A 184 -9.91 -33.39 -1.79
N ASP A 185 -9.23 -34.22 -2.58
CA ASP A 185 -8.02 -34.96 -2.21
C ASP A 185 -6.71 -34.18 -2.42
N HIS A 186 -6.82 -32.85 -2.66
CA HIS A 186 -5.69 -31.97 -2.86
C HIS A 186 -5.51 -30.99 -1.69
N VAL A 187 -4.33 -30.39 -1.62
CA VAL A 187 -3.97 -29.25 -0.78
C VAL A 187 -3.34 -28.16 -1.63
N LEU A 188 -3.47 -26.92 -1.20
CA LEU A 188 -2.68 -25.81 -1.73
C LEU A 188 -1.30 -25.84 -1.08
N CYS A 189 -0.30 -25.51 -1.86
CA CYS A 189 1.05 -25.18 -1.42
C CYS A 189 1.32 -23.72 -1.75
N GLY A 190 1.51 -22.89 -0.75
CA GLY A 190 2.04 -21.52 -0.91
C GLY A 190 3.55 -21.54 -0.67
N SER A 191 4.28 -20.85 -1.51
CA SER A 191 5.71 -20.68 -1.31
C SER A 191 6.14 -19.31 -1.80
N ASP A 192 6.89 -18.60 -0.95
CA ASP A 192 7.52 -17.32 -1.24
C ASP A 192 9.04 -17.39 -1.04
N MET A 193 9.76 -16.52 -1.72
CA MET A 193 11.20 -16.41 -1.50
C MET A 193 11.48 -15.66 -0.21
N SER A 194 12.09 -16.37 0.76
CA SER A 194 12.34 -15.86 2.12
C SER A 194 13.13 -14.56 2.10
N SER A 195 12.51 -13.46 2.53
CA SER A 195 13.12 -12.14 2.63
C SER A 195 13.87 -11.70 1.36
N LEU A 196 13.30 -11.95 0.18
CA LEU A 196 13.96 -11.79 -1.13
C LEU A 196 14.63 -10.41 -1.29
N GLU A 197 13.90 -9.32 -1.04
CA GLU A 197 14.44 -7.96 -1.21
C GLU A 197 15.56 -7.64 -0.21
N ASP A 198 15.55 -8.23 0.98
CA ASP A 198 16.62 -8.05 1.96
C ASP A 198 17.85 -8.87 1.58
N ARG A 199 17.67 -10.10 1.12
CA ARG A 199 18.79 -10.94 0.64
C ARG A 199 19.45 -10.36 -0.60
N THR A 200 18.72 -9.79 -1.54
CA THR A 200 19.28 -9.10 -2.70
C THR A 200 19.96 -7.78 -2.32
N LYS A 201 19.45 -7.06 -1.31
CA LYS A 201 20.12 -5.91 -0.70
C LYS A 201 21.47 -6.33 -0.10
N GLN A 202 21.51 -7.39 0.69
CA GLN A 202 22.73 -7.94 1.29
C GLN A 202 23.75 -8.35 0.22
N HIS A 203 23.30 -8.92 -0.91
CA HIS A 203 24.18 -9.23 -2.04
C HIS A 203 24.95 -8.00 -2.53
N TYR A 204 24.28 -6.86 -2.73
CA TYR A 204 24.94 -5.64 -3.17
C TYR A 204 25.78 -5.00 -2.08
N MET A 205 25.32 -5.01 -0.83
CA MET A 205 26.05 -4.46 0.32
C MET A 205 27.37 -5.20 0.60
N TRP A 206 27.46 -6.48 0.26
CA TRP A 206 28.66 -7.31 0.50
C TRP A 206 29.95 -6.70 -0.06
N GLY A 207 29.88 -6.04 -1.21
CA GLY A 207 31.04 -5.39 -1.83
C GLY A 207 31.51 -4.11 -1.13
N TYR A 208 30.71 -3.54 -0.23
CA TYR A 208 30.98 -2.28 0.44
C TYR A 208 31.14 -2.46 1.96
N ASP A 209 30.30 -3.25 2.57
CA ASP A 209 30.20 -3.45 4.02
C ASP A 209 30.00 -4.93 4.36
N PRO A 210 31.01 -5.80 4.10
CA PRO A 210 30.87 -7.23 4.33
C PRO A 210 30.68 -7.58 5.80
N GLU A 211 31.21 -6.77 6.72
CA GLU A 211 31.09 -7.05 8.16
C GLU A 211 29.63 -6.87 8.62
N TYR A 212 28.99 -5.80 8.20
CA TYR A 212 27.56 -5.61 8.51
C TYR A 212 26.68 -6.69 7.86
N VAL A 213 27.01 -7.11 6.64
CA VAL A 213 26.26 -8.21 6.01
C VAL A 213 26.44 -9.52 6.78
N LYS A 214 27.65 -9.82 7.30
CA LYS A 214 27.85 -11.00 8.18
C LYS A 214 27.00 -10.93 9.44
N GLU A 215 26.91 -9.76 10.08
CA GLU A 215 25.99 -9.54 11.22
C GLU A 215 24.54 -9.81 10.82
N MET A 216 24.08 -9.27 9.68
CA MET A 216 22.73 -9.52 9.15
C MET A 216 22.43 -10.99 8.84
N MET A 217 23.44 -11.82 8.66
CA MET A 217 23.31 -13.24 8.37
C MET A 217 23.20 -14.11 9.62
N THR A 218 23.41 -13.55 10.81
CA THR A 218 23.26 -14.31 12.05
C THR A 218 21.77 -14.60 12.32
N GLU A 219 21.47 -15.76 12.91
CA GLU A 219 20.10 -16.23 13.10
C GLU A 219 19.25 -15.29 13.96
N ASP A 220 19.85 -14.68 14.98
CA ASP A 220 19.19 -13.79 15.92
C ASP A 220 19.23 -12.31 15.50
N PHE A 221 19.67 -11.99 14.29
CA PHE A 221 19.76 -10.61 13.85
C PHE A 221 18.37 -10.01 13.58
N ASP A 222 18.06 -8.92 14.29
CA ASP A 222 16.86 -8.12 14.02
C ASP A 222 17.27 -6.74 13.49
N PRO A 223 17.11 -6.48 12.17
CA PRO A 223 17.56 -5.23 11.56
C PRO A 223 16.83 -3.99 12.08
N HIS A 224 15.68 -4.18 12.72
CA HIS A 224 14.88 -3.07 13.25
C HIS A 224 15.33 -2.69 14.66
N LEU A 225 15.65 -3.69 15.48
CA LEU A 225 16.26 -3.46 16.81
C LEU A 225 17.71 -2.98 16.68
N ASP A 226 18.50 -3.51 15.73
CA ASP A 226 19.83 -3.01 15.42
C ASP A 226 19.81 -1.51 15.08
N LEU A 227 18.89 -1.12 14.21
CA LEU A 227 18.72 0.28 13.85
C LEU A 227 18.27 1.15 15.03
N ALA A 228 17.36 0.64 15.87
CA ALA A 228 16.90 1.34 17.07
C ALA A 228 18.01 1.50 18.10
N LEU A 229 18.84 0.48 18.28
CA LEU A 229 20.02 0.50 19.14
C LEU A 229 21.07 1.52 18.64
N SER A 230 21.36 1.50 17.36
CA SER A 230 22.30 2.44 16.72
C SER A 230 21.83 3.90 16.84
N ALA A 231 20.52 4.13 16.93
CA ALA A 231 19.91 5.44 17.15
C ALA A 231 19.85 5.85 18.63
N GLY A 232 20.21 4.97 19.56
CA GLY A 232 20.05 5.17 21.01
C GLY A 232 18.59 5.21 21.47
N ALA A 233 17.68 4.59 20.69
CA ALA A 233 16.25 4.51 21.02
C ALA A 233 15.90 3.32 21.93
N VAL A 234 16.78 2.33 22.01
CA VAL A 234 16.76 1.20 22.96
C VAL A 234 18.17 0.96 23.48
N THR A 235 18.29 0.30 24.63
CA THR A 235 19.58 -0.13 25.18
C THR A 235 19.92 -1.56 24.78
N PRO A 236 21.21 -1.99 24.91
CA PRO A 236 21.60 -3.39 24.67
C PRO A 236 20.80 -4.38 25.53
N GLU A 237 20.55 -4.02 26.79
CA GLU A 237 19.81 -4.84 27.76
C GLU A 237 18.35 -5.02 27.28
N GLN A 238 17.69 -3.93 26.85
CA GLN A 238 16.33 -3.99 26.30
C GLN A 238 16.24 -4.86 25.04
N VAL A 239 17.26 -4.81 24.18
CA VAL A 239 17.34 -5.68 22.99
C VAL A 239 17.49 -7.15 23.41
N ALA A 240 18.36 -7.44 24.39
CA ALA A 240 18.55 -8.79 24.90
C ALA A 240 17.27 -9.36 25.55
N GLU A 241 16.59 -8.56 26.38
CA GLU A 241 15.30 -8.93 26.99
C GLU A 241 14.23 -9.20 25.92
N TYR A 242 14.15 -8.33 24.90
CA TYR A 242 13.20 -8.52 23.81
C TYR A 242 13.43 -9.83 23.06
N LYS A 243 14.71 -10.14 22.75
CA LYS A 243 15.10 -11.42 22.11
C LYS A 243 14.84 -12.63 23.00
N ALA A 244 14.91 -12.47 24.32
CA ALA A 244 14.56 -13.49 25.31
C ALA A 244 13.03 -13.68 25.48
N GLY A 245 12.19 -12.93 24.75
CA GLY A 245 10.73 -13.03 24.76
C GLY A 245 10.02 -12.02 25.67
N ASN A 246 10.75 -11.13 26.35
CA ASN A 246 10.16 -10.06 27.16
C ASN A 246 9.82 -8.83 26.29
N HIS A 247 8.65 -8.86 25.65
CA HIS A 247 8.19 -7.84 24.72
C HIS A 247 7.46 -6.71 25.44
N THR A 248 8.18 -5.77 26.04
CA THR A 248 7.52 -4.59 26.64
C THR A 248 6.82 -3.74 25.56
N PRO A 249 5.71 -3.05 25.88
CA PRO A 249 4.98 -2.20 24.94
C PRO A 249 5.86 -1.11 24.32
N GLU A 250 6.76 -0.49 25.13
CA GLU A 250 7.66 0.58 24.69
C GLU A 250 8.63 0.08 23.61
N VAL A 251 9.36 -1.01 23.90
CA VAL A 251 10.35 -1.58 22.97
C VAL A 251 9.64 -2.12 21.70
N THR A 252 8.46 -2.72 21.87
CA THR A 252 7.65 -3.19 20.75
C THR A 252 7.23 -2.04 19.83
N GLN A 253 6.81 -0.90 20.39
CA GLN A 253 6.46 0.28 19.61
C GLN A 253 7.67 0.92 18.93
N VAL A 254 8.80 1.02 19.63
CA VAL A 254 10.07 1.50 19.03
C VAL A 254 10.46 0.60 17.85
N ARG A 255 10.50 -0.72 18.06
CA ARG A 255 10.80 -1.68 16.98
C ARG A 255 9.86 -1.53 15.79
N HIS A 256 8.56 -1.31 16.05
CA HIS A 256 7.56 -1.08 14.99
C HIS A 256 7.87 0.18 14.18
N ASN A 257 8.19 1.28 14.82
CA ASN A 257 8.56 2.55 14.17
C ASN A 257 9.84 2.38 13.33
N TYR A 258 10.85 1.72 13.87
CA TYR A 258 12.11 1.47 13.18
C TYR A 258 11.96 0.45 12.04
N LYS A 259 11.04 -0.51 12.15
CA LYS A 259 10.64 -1.39 11.03
C LYS A 259 10.07 -0.58 9.88
N GLY A 260 9.10 0.29 10.17
CA GLY A 260 8.52 1.17 9.15
C GLY A 260 9.56 2.11 8.53
N GLY A 261 10.45 2.65 9.36
CA GLY A 261 11.56 3.52 8.92
C GLY A 261 12.57 2.79 8.04
N ASN A 262 12.98 1.59 8.41
CA ASN A 262 13.91 0.77 7.63
C ASN A 262 13.39 0.53 6.21
N TYR A 263 12.16 0.04 6.08
CA TYR A 263 11.55 -0.16 4.76
C TYR A 263 11.41 1.15 3.98
N ALA A 264 10.85 2.20 4.59
CA ALA A 264 10.61 3.45 3.88
C ALA A 264 11.91 4.13 3.40
N CYS A 265 12.97 4.13 4.22
CA CYS A 265 14.27 4.70 3.85
C CYS A 265 14.93 3.91 2.73
N THR A 266 14.82 2.58 2.71
CA THR A 266 15.31 1.73 1.60
C THR A 266 14.71 2.16 0.26
N TYR A 267 13.47 2.66 0.27
CA TYR A 267 12.77 3.21 -0.91
C TYR A 267 12.91 4.73 -1.06
N GLY A 268 13.88 5.36 -0.39
CA GLY A 268 14.21 6.77 -0.54
C GLY A 268 13.18 7.74 0.09
N ALA A 269 12.44 7.30 1.11
CA ALA A 269 11.55 8.19 1.84
C ALA A 269 12.35 9.23 2.65
N GLY A 270 12.00 10.52 2.49
CA GLY A 270 12.53 11.60 3.31
C GLY A 270 11.81 11.73 4.65
N VAL A 271 12.37 12.55 5.55
CA VAL A 271 11.89 12.76 6.94
C VAL A 271 10.40 13.08 7.02
N LEU A 272 9.91 14.00 6.19
CA LEU A 272 8.49 14.38 6.19
C LEU A 272 7.56 13.22 5.80
N THR A 273 8.02 12.37 4.86
CA THR A 273 7.27 11.17 4.46
C THR A 273 7.24 10.15 5.60
N LEU A 274 8.37 9.94 6.29
CA LEU A 274 8.47 9.06 7.46
C LEU A 274 7.54 9.52 8.59
N SER A 275 7.62 10.80 8.97
CA SER A 275 6.76 11.38 10.01
C SER A 275 5.28 11.10 9.72
N ARG A 276 4.83 11.34 8.48
CA ARG A 276 3.44 11.09 8.07
C ARG A 276 3.07 9.60 8.01
N GLN A 277 3.99 8.74 7.57
CA GLN A 277 3.71 7.30 7.45
C GLN A 277 3.64 6.61 8.81
N LEU A 278 4.48 7.02 9.74
CA LEU A 278 4.61 6.40 11.06
C LEU A 278 3.74 7.08 12.13
N GLY A 279 3.15 8.25 11.81
CA GLY A 279 2.39 9.03 12.80
C GLY A 279 3.25 9.58 13.94
N ILE A 280 4.53 9.84 13.68
CA ILE A 280 5.52 10.35 14.65
C ILE A 280 5.92 11.80 14.31
N THR A 281 6.57 12.48 15.24
CA THR A 281 7.07 13.83 15.03
C THR A 281 8.18 13.86 13.96
N GLU A 282 8.39 15.00 13.32
CA GLU A 282 9.50 15.17 12.37
C GLU A 282 10.86 14.99 13.04
N SER A 283 10.99 15.34 14.32
CA SER A 283 12.19 15.11 15.11
C SER A 283 12.51 13.62 15.27
N GLU A 284 11.51 12.80 15.62
CA GLU A 284 11.65 11.35 15.70
C GLU A 284 11.94 10.73 14.34
N ALA A 285 11.20 11.14 13.30
CA ALA A 285 11.45 10.69 11.94
C ALA A 285 12.86 11.04 11.46
N SER A 286 13.39 12.21 11.84
CA SER A 286 14.76 12.62 11.54
C SER A 286 15.81 11.74 12.22
N LYS A 287 15.55 11.30 13.47
CA LYS A 287 16.44 10.35 14.17
C LYS A 287 16.48 9.01 13.44
N ILE A 288 15.32 8.45 13.07
CA ILE A 288 15.23 7.19 12.33
C ILE A 288 15.93 7.32 10.97
N HIS A 289 15.68 8.39 10.23
CA HIS A 289 16.27 8.65 8.93
C HIS A 289 17.81 8.73 9.00
N ARG A 290 18.37 9.49 9.97
CA ARG A 290 19.82 9.59 10.16
C ARG A 290 20.44 8.26 10.56
N ALA A 291 19.83 7.53 11.51
CA ALA A 291 20.29 6.21 11.93
C ALA A 291 20.33 5.23 10.75
N TYR A 292 19.26 5.23 9.92
CA TYR A 292 19.21 4.38 8.75
C TYR A 292 20.38 4.65 7.79
N TRP A 293 20.59 5.89 7.39
CA TRP A 293 21.64 6.24 6.42
C TRP A 293 23.05 6.14 6.99
N SER A 294 23.21 6.29 8.29
CA SER A 294 24.48 6.00 8.99
C SER A 294 24.79 4.49 8.99
N ARG A 295 23.81 3.66 9.34
CA ARG A 295 24.01 2.20 9.45
C ARG A 295 24.02 1.50 8.09
N ASN A 296 23.25 2.01 7.12
CA ASN A 296 23.16 1.48 5.76
C ASN A 296 23.85 2.41 4.73
N TRP A 297 24.99 3.00 5.09
CA TRP A 297 25.74 3.91 4.22
C TRP A 297 26.07 3.27 2.86
N SER A 298 26.36 1.96 2.84
CA SER A 298 26.65 1.18 1.65
C SER A 298 25.51 1.21 0.63
N VAL A 299 24.24 1.29 1.05
CA VAL A 299 23.10 1.43 0.14
C VAL A 299 23.19 2.71 -0.68
N LYS A 300 23.67 3.80 -0.09
CA LYS A 300 23.89 5.06 -0.79
C LYS A 300 25.04 4.94 -1.80
N SER A 301 26.17 4.34 -1.39
CA SER A 301 27.30 4.11 -2.28
C SER A 301 26.94 3.22 -3.47
N ILE A 302 26.16 2.15 -3.26
CA ILE A 302 25.63 1.29 -4.34
C ILE A 302 24.79 2.11 -5.32
N ALA A 303 23.94 3.03 -4.82
CA ALA A 303 23.13 3.86 -5.67
C ALA A 303 23.96 4.87 -6.49
N GLU A 304 25.01 5.42 -5.90
CA GLU A 304 25.94 6.35 -6.55
C GLU A 304 26.77 5.66 -7.65
N ASP A 305 27.23 4.43 -7.41
CA ASP A 305 28.02 3.63 -8.34
C ASP A 305 27.18 2.91 -9.40
N ALA A 306 25.84 3.01 -9.33
CA ALA A 306 24.97 2.34 -10.28
C ALA A 306 25.19 2.85 -11.71
N ILE A 307 25.35 1.90 -12.66
CA ILE A 307 25.57 2.22 -14.08
C ILE A 307 24.28 2.76 -14.70
N ILE A 308 24.34 4.01 -15.15
CA ILE A 308 23.21 4.73 -15.72
C ILE A 308 23.48 5.03 -17.19
N LYS A 309 22.45 4.87 -18.04
CA LYS A 309 22.47 5.21 -19.47
C LYS A 309 21.28 6.12 -19.77
N SER A 310 21.53 7.27 -20.41
CA SER A 310 20.48 8.13 -20.92
C SER A 310 20.24 7.85 -22.43
N VAL A 311 18.99 7.73 -22.84
CA VAL A 311 18.60 7.49 -24.25
C VAL A 311 17.41 8.38 -24.57
N LYS A 312 17.51 9.14 -25.67
CA LYS A 312 16.40 9.98 -26.14
C LYS A 312 15.24 9.12 -26.66
N ASN A 313 14.03 9.41 -26.20
CA ASN A 313 12.82 8.80 -26.71
C ASN A 313 12.38 9.46 -28.04
N ILE A 314 11.28 8.98 -28.62
CA ILE A 314 10.70 9.49 -29.87
C ILE A 314 10.37 11.00 -29.78
N LYS A 315 10.03 11.49 -28.59
CA LYS A 315 9.74 12.92 -28.31
C LYS A 315 10.99 13.74 -28.05
N LYS A 316 12.21 13.17 -28.21
CA LYS A 316 13.51 13.77 -27.89
C LYS A 316 13.72 14.08 -26.40
N GLU A 317 12.92 13.51 -25.51
CA GLU A 317 13.08 13.58 -24.05
C GLU A 317 14.09 12.52 -23.62
N ASP A 318 14.90 12.82 -22.60
CA ASP A 318 15.87 11.88 -22.07
C ASP A 318 15.18 10.86 -21.15
N ASN A 319 15.25 9.60 -21.53
CA ASN A 319 14.87 8.46 -20.66
C ASN A 319 16.11 7.88 -20.03
N THR A 320 16.07 7.75 -18.71
CA THR A 320 17.18 7.20 -17.93
C THR A 320 16.96 5.73 -17.66
N TRP A 321 18.01 4.94 -17.86
CA TRP A 321 18.01 3.49 -17.70
C TRP A 321 19.13 3.08 -16.75
N LEU A 322 18.81 2.17 -15.82
CA LEU A 322 19.75 1.61 -14.85
C LEU A 322 20.11 0.19 -15.27
N TYR A 323 21.41 -0.10 -15.39
CA TYR A 323 21.91 -1.43 -15.65
C TYR A 323 21.93 -2.28 -14.37
N ASN A 324 21.40 -3.49 -14.48
CA ASN A 324 21.42 -4.47 -13.38
C ASN A 324 22.43 -5.57 -13.69
N PRO A 325 23.51 -5.71 -12.88
CA PRO A 325 24.59 -6.66 -13.15
C PRO A 325 24.19 -8.13 -12.96
N VAL A 326 23.12 -8.42 -12.21
CA VAL A 326 22.63 -9.79 -11.97
C VAL A 326 21.78 -10.26 -13.17
N SER A 327 20.76 -9.48 -13.56
CA SER A 327 19.87 -9.83 -14.67
C SER A 327 20.47 -9.54 -16.05
N LYS A 328 21.52 -8.70 -16.14
CA LYS A 328 22.13 -8.15 -17.37
C LYS A 328 21.15 -7.29 -18.19
N LEU A 329 20.08 -6.78 -17.57
CA LEU A 329 19.05 -5.96 -18.19
C LEU A 329 19.17 -4.49 -17.79
N TYR A 330 18.62 -3.61 -18.60
CA TYR A 330 18.40 -2.21 -18.26
C TYR A 330 16.97 -1.99 -17.82
N TYR A 331 16.78 -1.32 -16.69
CA TYR A 331 15.49 -0.96 -16.12
C TYR A 331 15.24 0.54 -16.26
N TYR A 332 14.02 0.92 -16.62
CA TYR A 332 13.65 2.34 -16.68
C TYR A 332 13.71 2.97 -15.29
N LEU A 333 14.55 4.00 -15.15
CA LEU A 333 14.71 4.76 -13.91
C LEU A 333 13.82 6.00 -13.93
N LYS A 334 12.80 6.03 -13.08
CA LYS A 334 11.82 7.12 -13.04
C LYS A 334 12.38 8.40 -12.41
N ALA A 335 13.19 8.25 -11.36
CA ALA A 335 13.82 9.34 -10.65
C ALA A 335 15.17 8.88 -10.10
N ASP A 336 16.09 9.81 -9.97
CA ASP A 336 17.47 9.53 -9.52
C ASP A 336 17.51 8.89 -8.13
N LYS A 337 16.66 9.31 -7.22
CA LYS A 337 16.50 8.74 -5.88
C LYS A 337 16.08 7.26 -5.86
N ASP A 338 15.54 6.74 -6.97
CA ASP A 338 15.03 5.38 -7.07
C ASP A 338 16.09 4.40 -7.57
N ARG A 339 17.37 4.80 -7.69
CA ARG A 339 18.46 3.97 -8.21
C ARG A 339 18.56 2.64 -7.46
N PHE A 340 18.74 2.70 -6.14
CA PHE A 340 18.89 1.48 -5.33
C PHE A 340 17.62 0.63 -5.35
N SER A 341 16.45 1.22 -5.17
CA SER A 341 15.19 0.47 -5.17
C SER A 341 14.91 -0.20 -6.53
N THR A 342 15.22 0.48 -7.65
CA THR A 342 15.10 -0.10 -9.00
C THR A 342 16.07 -1.26 -9.19
N LEU A 343 17.33 -1.11 -8.75
CA LEU A 343 18.33 -2.15 -8.80
C LEU A 343 17.91 -3.38 -8.00
N ASN A 344 17.57 -3.17 -6.73
CA ASN A 344 17.24 -4.23 -5.79
C ASN A 344 15.96 -4.99 -6.19
N GLN A 345 14.87 -4.27 -6.48
CA GLN A 345 13.63 -4.89 -6.93
C GLN A 345 13.79 -5.63 -8.27
N GLY A 346 14.51 -5.03 -9.22
CA GLY A 346 14.78 -5.68 -10.51
C GLY A 346 15.57 -6.98 -10.33
N THR A 347 16.51 -7.02 -9.39
CA THR A 347 17.24 -8.26 -9.04
C THR A 347 16.32 -9.28 -8.39
N GLY A 348 15.48 -8.87 -7.43
CA GLY A 348 14.52 -9.77 -6.79
C GLY A 348 13.57 -10.41 -7.77
N VAL A 349 12.97 -9.62 -8.67
CA VAL A 349 12.09 -10.13 -9.73
C VAL A 349 12.81 -11.12 -10.63
N PHE A 350 14.03 -10.81 -11.05
CA PHE A 350 14.80 -11.72 -11.88
C PHE A 350 15.14 -13.04 -11.19
N CYS A 351 15.51 -13.00 -9.91
CA CYS A 351 15.75 -14.20 -9.11
C CYS A 351 14.48 -15.07 -9.02
N PHE A 352 13.36 -14.44 -8.77
CA PHE A 352 12.06 -15.09 -8.70
C PHE A 352 11.65 -15.72 -10.04
N ASP A 353 11.84 -15.01 -11.16
CA ASP A 353 11.55 -15.54 -12.51
C ASP A 353 12.45 -16.74 -12.85
N VAL A 354 13.73 -16.72 -12.49
CA VAL A 354 14.65 -17.86 -12.66
C VAL A 354 14.18 -19.06 -11.85
N TRP A 355 13.71 -18.83 -10.62
CA TRP A 355 13.13 -19.87 -9.75
C TRP A 355 11.89 -20.49 -10.35
N ILE A 356 10.91 -19.68 -10.77
CA ILE A 356 9.68 -20.15 -11.43
C ILE A 356 10.02 -20.94 -12.70
N ALA A 357 10.92 -20.44 -13.53
CA ALA A 357 11.35 -21.14 -14.73
C ALA A 357 11.96 -22.52 -14.40
N GLY A 358 12.67 -22.65 -13.27
CA GLY A 358 13.15 -23.93 -12.75
C GLY A 358 12.02 -24.88 -12.36
N ILE A 359 11.03 -24.38 -11.63
CA ILE A 359 9.85 -25.15 -11.21
C ILE A 359 9.04 -25.60 -12.43
N LEU A 360 8.76 -24.69 -13.36
CA LEU A 360 7.94 -24.97 -14.53
C LEU A 360 8.55 -25.99 -15.51
N ARG A 361 9.86 -26.13 -15.54
CA ARG A 361 10.52 -27.21 -16.31
C ARG A 361 10.23 -28.60 -15.74
N LYS A 362 10.07 -28.70 -14.41
CA LYS A 362 9.81 -29.97 -13.68
C LYS A 362 8.32 -30.23 -13.51
N ARG A 363 7.55 -29.15 -13.33
CA ARG A 363 6.10 -29.16 -13.11
C ARG A 363 5.43 -28.01 -13.85
N PRO A 364 4.79 -28.24 -15.01
CA PRO A 364 4.35 -27.18 -15.93
C PRO A 364 3.12 -26.40 -15.50
N GLN A 365 2.60 -26.58 -14.27
CA GLN A 365 1.38 -25.94 -13.80
C GLN A 365 1.60 -25.22 -12.47
N LEU A 366 1.32 -23.94 -12.45
CA LEU A 366 1.09 -23.12 -11.26
C LEU A 366 -0.40 -22.83 -11.15
N THR A 367 -0.91 -22.76 -9.93
CA THR A 367 -2.28 -22.29 -9.68
C THR A 367 -2.34 -20.77 -9.72
N ALA A 368 -1.38 -20.08 -9.09
CA ALA A 368 -1.24 -18.63 -9.15
C ALA A 368 0.21 -18.20 -8.91
N GLN A 369 0.50 -16.95 -9.27
CA GLN A 369 1.75 -16.25 -8.98
C GLN A 369 1.40 -14.83 -8.53
N PHE A 370 1.93 -14.43 -7.38
CA PHE A 370 1.77 -13.07 -6.84
C PHE A 370 3.13 -12.56 -6.38
N HIS A 371 3.63 -11.51 -7.03
CA HIS A 371 4.87 -10.83 -6.65
C HIS A 371 6.09 -11.77 -6.50
N ASP A 372 6.34 -12.26 -5.31
CA ASP A 372 7.42 -13.15 -4.87
C ASP A 372 6.88 -14.48 -4.30
N GLU A 373 5.57 -14.70 -4.42
CA GLU A 373 4.83 -15.89 -3.98
C GLU A 373 4.30 -16.68 -5.17
N ILE A 374 4.35 -18.00 -5.07
CA ILE A 374 3.66 -18.93 -5.97
C ILE A 374 2.67 -19.79 -5.20
N ILE A 375 1.59 -20.17 -5.87
CA ILE A 375 0.61 -21.13 -5.35
C ILE A 375 0.58 -22.32 -6.30
N LEU A 376 0.71 -23.51 -5.71
CA LEU A 376 0.58 -24.78 -6.37
C LEU A 376 -0.59 -25.55 -5.76
N GLU A 377 -1.13 -26.50 -6.48
CA GLU A 377 -2.09 -27.47 -5.95
C GLU A 377 -1.48 -28.88 -6.10
N CYS A 378 -1.41 -29.64 -5.03
CA CYS A 378 -0.85 -30.99 -5.04
C CYS A 378 -1.77 -31.98 -4.32
N LYS A 379 -1.62 -33.27 -4.65
CA LYS A 379 -2.37 -34.35 -4.00
C LYS A 379 -1.90 -34.51 -2.56
N GLN A 380 -2.81 -34.73 -1.64
CA GLN A 380 -2.47 -35.05 -0.26
C GLN A 380 -1.54 -36.26 -0.21
N GLY A 381 -0.49 -36.18 0.63
CA GLY A 381 0.57 -37.18 0.74
C GLY A 381 1.77 -36.96 -0.19
N THR A 382 1.72 -35.96 -1.11
CA THR A 382 2.86 -35.59 -1.98
C THR A 382 3.53 -34.26 -1.58
N GLU A 383 3.24 -33.75 -0.38
CA GLU A 383 3.75 -32.47 0.11
C GLU A 383 5.28 -32.45 0.18
N GLN A 384 5.90 -33.57 0.58
CA GLN A 384 7.36 -33.69 0.65
C GLN A 384 8.00 -33.63 -0.74
N GLU A 385 7.39 -34.22 -1.77
CA GLU A 385 7.89 -34.14 -3.14
C GLU A 385 7.86 -32.71 -3.67
N VAL A 386 6.78 -31.96 -3.37
CA VAL A 386 6.67 -30.54 -3.72
C VAL A 386 7.67 -29.70 -2.96
N THR A 387 7.87 -29.97 -1.66
CA THR A 387 8.90 -29.30 -0.85
C THR A 387 10.29 -29.49 -1.45
N ASN A 388 10.65 -30.73 -1.79
CA ASN A 388 11.94 -31.03 -2.41
C ASN A 388 12.10 -30.32 -3.75
N LEU A 389 11.08 -30.34 -4.59
CA LEU A 389 11.08 -29.63 -5.88
C LEU A 389 11.36 -28.13 -5.71
N LEU A 390 10.70 -27.48 -4.77
CA LEU A 390 10.84 -26.03 -4.53
C LEU A 390 12.22 -25.68 -4.00
N LYS A 391 12.72 -26.44 -3.00
CA LYS A 391 14.06 -26.26 -2.42
C LYS A 391 15.18 -26.55 -3.44
N GLU A 392 15.09 -27.63 -4.21
CA GLU A 392 16.04 -27.93 -5.26
C GLU A 392 16.07 -26.82 -6.34
N SER A 393 14.89 -26.28 -6.71
CA SER A 393 14.80 -25.21 -7.67
C SER A 393 15.46 -23.92 -7.17
N VAL A 394 15.33 -23.56 -5.87
CA VAL A 394 16.07 -22.44 -5.26
C VAL A 394 17.58 -22.71 -5.26
N HIS A 395 17.98 -23.94 -4.94
CA HIS A 395 19.41 -24.31 -4.98
C HIS A 395 20.01 -24.16 -6.40
N GLU A 396 19.25 -24.51 -7.44
CA GLU A 396 19.66 -24.26 -8.82
C GLU A 396 19.80 -22.76 -9.12
N VAL A 397 18.93 -21.90 -8.59
CA VAL A 397 19.05 -20.43 -8.69
C VAL A 397 20.36 -19.98 -8.06
N ASN A 398 20.67 -20.42 -6.83
CA ASN A 398 21.89 -20.07 -6.11
C ASN A 398 23.14 -20.49 -6.91
N LYS A 399 23.16 -21.70 -7.45
CA LYS A 399 24.26 -22.19 -8.32
C LYS A 399 24.43 -21.35 -9.58
N LYS A 400 23.33 -20.92 -10.19
CA LYS A 400 23.32 -20.17 -11.45
C LYS A 400 23.72 -18.71 -11.25
N LEU A 401 23.14 -18.05 -10.25
CA LEU A 401 23.33 -16.61 -10.05
C LEU A 401 24.54 -16.26 -9.19
N LYS A 402 24.94 -17.14 -8.29
CA LYS A 402 26.10 -16.98 -7.39
C LYS A 402 26.09 -15.66 -6.64
N LEU A 403 24.92 -15.34 -6.04
CA LEU A 403 24.81 -14.14 -5.22
C LEU A 403 25.67 -14.26 -3.96
N ASN A 404 26.14 -13.15 -3.42
CA ASN A 404 26.88 -13.10 -2.15
C ASN A 404 26.00 -13.51 -0.95
N ARG A 405 24.69 -13.56 -1.14
CA ARG A 405 23.71 -14.04 -0.17
C ARG A 405 22.83 -15.11 -0.82
N GLU A 406 22.85 -16.31 -0.31
CA GLU A 406 22.01 -17.40 -0.81
C GLU A 406 20.53 -17.09 -0.58
N LEU A 407 19.72 -17.44 -1.59
CA LEU A 407 18.27 -17.36 -1.54
C LEU A 407 17.69 -18.64 -0.93
N ASP A 408 16.50 -18.53 -0.38
CA ASP A 408 15.73 -19.65 0.14
C ASP A 408 14.23 -19.38 -0.07
N CYS A 409 13.38 -20.37 0.18
CA CYS A 409 11.95 -20.21 0.11
C CYS A 409 11.26 -20.81 1.34
N ASP A 410 10.19 -20.15 1.78
CA ASP A 410 9.27 -20.65 2.79
C ASP A 410 8.15 -21.44 2.11
N ILE A 411 7.68 -22.51 2.74
CA ILE A 411 6.72 -23.44 2.13
C ILE A 411 5.64 -23.77 3.16
N GLN A 412 4.39 -23.60 2.78
CA GLN A 412 3.25 -23.86 3.64
C GLN A 412 2.20 -24.67 2.88
N PHE A 413 1.49 -25.55 3.57
CA PHE A 413 0.41 -26.36 3.00
C PHE A 413 -0.90 -26.13 3.73
N GLY A 414 -2.00 -26.12 2.99
CA GLY A 414 -3.33 -25.93 3.56
C GLY A 414 -4.45 -26.20 2.58
N LYS A 415 -5.69 -26.21 3.06
CA LYS A 415 -6.86 -26.45 2.22
C LYS A 415 -7.35 -25.23 1.48
N ASP A 416 -6.98 -24.05 1.96
CA ASP A 416 -7.34 -22.78 1.37
C ASP A 416 -6.20 -21.76 1.50
N TYR A 417 -6.31 -20.63 0.82
CA TYR A 417 -5.26 -19.60 0.77
C TYR A 417 -5.03 -18.91 2.12
N SER A 418 -5.96 -19.02 3.08
CA SER A 418 -5.73 -18.44 4.42
C SER A 418 -4.74 -19.24 5.26
N ASN A 419 -4.49 -20.50 4.89
CA ASN A 419 -3.61 -21.43 5.61
C ASN A 419 -2.17 -21.47 5.07
N ILE A 420 -1.91 -20.88 3.91
CA ILE A 420 -0.63 -20.98 3.21
C ILE A 420 0.11 -19.64 3.10
N HIS A 421 -0.21 -18.68 4.00
CA HIS A 421 0.42 -17.35 3.98
C HIS A 421 0.58 -16.75 5.38
#